data_348ac9de89bdf21a6616bf387eab0208
#
_entry.id   348ac9de89bdf21a6616bf387eab0208
#
_cell.length_a   1.000
_cell.length_b   1.000
_cell.length_c   1.000
_cell.angle_alpha   90.00
_cell.angle_beta   90.00
_cell.angle_gamma   90.00
#
_symmetry.space_group_name_H-M   'P 1'
#
loop_
_entity.id
_entity.type
_entity.pdbx_description
1 polymer ?
#
loop_
_entity_poly.entity_id
_entity_poly.type
_entity_poly.pdbx_seq_one_letter_code
_entity_poly.pdbx_strand_id
1 'polypeptide(L)'
;ARMKSEIGVLYLNDFNENVILKELKANNLEFHELFVAKPHVFISDKHPLAEKESVSFNDLMPYPYLSFEQGEHNSFYYSEEIFSMEEKNKNIRVRDRATLFNLVIGLNGYTVCSGVIDEELNGKNIISVPLDEAGDMHIGYITHKKMIPSRWGATYIEALKKYTE
;
A
#
# COMPACT_ATOMS: atom_id res chain seq x y z
N ALA A 1 0.48 -16.75 14.02
CA ALA A 1 -0.79 -16.04 13.95
C ALA A 1 -1.44 -15.97 15.32
N ARG A 2 -1.45 -14.79 15.93
CA ARG A 2 -2.05 -14.57 17.28
C ARG A 2 -3.57 -14.46 17.23
N MET A 3 -4.22 -14.72 16.07
CA MET A 3 -5.66 -14.63 15.85
C MET A 3 -6.31 -13.33 16.38
N LYS A 4 -5.59 -12.21 16.29
CA LYS A 4 -6.10 -10.90 16.70
C LYS A 4 -7.06 -10.30 15.67
N SER A 5 -6.99 -10.78 14.42
CA SER A 5 -7.78 -10.37 13.29
C SER A 5 -8.22 -11.64 12.55
N GLU A 6 -9.43 -11.62 12.02
CA GLU A 6 -10.02 -12.70 11.24
C GLU A 6 -9.55 -12.65 9.77
N ILE A 7 -9.37 -11.44 9.27
CA ILE A 7 -8.95 -11.15 7.90
C ILE A 7 -7.78 -10.17 7.96
N GLY A 8 -6.80 -10.35 7.09
CA GLY A 8 -5.76 -9.37 6.85
C GLY A 8 -5.77 -8.98 5.36
N VAL A 9 -5.45 -7.75 5.05
CA VAL A 9 -5.24 -7.29 3.67
C VAL A 9 -3.76 -7.00 3.48
N LEU A 10 -3.19 -7.49 2.39
CA LEU A 10 -1.78 -7.28 2.06
C LEU A 10 -1.58 -7.32 0.54
N TYR A 11 -0.39 -6.97 0.10
CA TYR A 11 0.03 -7.16 -1.28
C TYR A 11 1.25 -8.11 -1.36
N LEU A 12 1.38 -8.77 -2.50
CA LEU A 12 2.55 -9.54 -2.91
C LEU A 12 3.18 -8.89 -4.13
N ASN A 13 4.50 -8.94 -4.21
CA ASN A 13 5.29 -8.59 -5.39
C ASN A 13 6.52 -9.49 -5.47
N ASP A 14 7.31 -9.39 -6.52
CA ASP A 14 8.50 -10.21 -6.73
C ASP A 14 9.49 -10.19 -5.55
N PHE A 15 9.50 -9.10 -4.80
CA PHE A 15 10.41 -8.92 -3.67
C PHE A 15 9.95 -9.66 -2.40
N ASN A 16 8.66 -9.57 -2.05
CA ASN A 16 8.15 -10.05 -0.76
C ASN A 16 7.42 -11.39 -0.83
N GLU A 17 6.98 -11.82 -2.01
CA GLU A 17 6.11 -12.96 -2.22
C GLU A 17 6.63 -14.24 -1.55
N ASN A 18 7.88 -14.62 -1.83
CA ASN A 18 8.46 -15.85 -1.31
C ASN A 18 8.51 -15.89 0.22
N VAL A 19 8.79 -14.75 0.86
CA VAL A 19 8.88 -14.65 2.32
C VAL A 19 7.48 -14.68 2.93
N ILE A 20 6.56 -13.90 2.39
CA ILE A 20 5.18 -13.83 2.90
C ILE A 20 4.46 -15.17 2.71
N LEU A 21 4.52 -15.80 1.54
CA LEU A 21 3.86 -17.08 1.29
C LEU A 21 4.40 -18.20 2.20
N LYS A 22 5.70 -18.19 2.51
CA LYS A 22 6.29 -19.11 3.48
C LYS A 22 5.72 -18.92 4.88
N GLU A 23 5.59 -17.68 5.33
CA GLU A 23 4.98 -17.34 6.63
C GLU A 23 3.49 -17.69 6.67
N LEU A 24 2.74 -17.41 5.61
CA LEU A 24 1.34 -17.79 5.52
C LEU A 24 1.16 -19.30 5.64
N LYS A 25 1.97 -20.08 4.91
CA LYS A 25 1.94 -21.54 4.96
C LYS A 25 2.27 -22.08 6.36
N ALA A 26 3.30 -21.53 7.00
CA ALA A 26 3.71 -21.93 8.36
C ALA A 26 2.62 -21.67 9.40
N ASN A 27 1.75 -20.68 9.18
CA ASN A 27 0.68 -20.29 10.08
C ASN A 27 -0.72 -20.78 9.64
N ASN A 28 -0.82 -21.70 8.67
CA ASN A 28 -2.09 -22.18 8.10
C ASN A 28 -2.99 -21.07 7.55
N LEU A 29 -2.38 -20.03 7.00
CA LEU A 29 -3.06 -18.95 6.31
C LEU A 29 -3.08 -19.20 4.81
N GLU A 30 -4.02 -18.57 4.12
CA GLU A 30 -4.19 -18.62 2.67
C GLU A 30 -4.39 -17.23 2.12
N PHE A 31 -3.69 -16.92 1.03
CA PHE A 31 -3.84 -15.67 0.30
C PHE A 31 -4.87 -15.83 -0.80
N HIS A 32 -5.75 -14.86 -0.92
CA HIS A 32 -6.79 -14.77 -1.95
C HIS A 32 -6.57 -13.46 -2.71
N GLU A 33 -6.11 -13.55 -3.94
CA GLU A 33 -5.91 -12.38 -4.80
C GLU A 33 -7.25 -11.73 -5.12
N LEU A 34 -7.28 -10.40 -5.04
CA LEU A 34 -8.40 -9.56 -5.44
C LEU A 34 -8.16 -8.96 -6.82
N PHE A 35 -7.01 -8.30 -6.98
CA PHE A 35 -6.62 -7.67 -8.24
C PHE A 35 -5.12 -7.41 -8.31
N VAL A 36 -4.64 -7.15 -9.51
CA VAL A 36 -3.28 -6.72 -9.78
C VAL A 36 -3.28 -5.22 -10.06
N ALA A 37 -2.44 -4.48 -9.37
CA ALA A 37 -2.26 -3.04 -9.55
C ALA A 37 -0.81 -2.73 -9.96
N LYS A 38 -0.64 -1.69 -10.76
CA LYS A 38 0.67 -1.08 -10.96
C LYS A 38 0.92 -0.06 -9.86
N PRO A 39 2.16 0.05 -9.36
CA PRO A 39 2.49 1.09 -8.40
C PRO A 39 2.22 2.50 -8.94
N HIS A 40 1.76 3.34 -8.04
CA HIS A 40 1.51 4.76 -8.27
C HIS A 40 2.14 5.57 -7.14
N VAL A 41 2.21 6.86 -7.32
CA VAL A 41 2.49 7.80 -6.23
C VAL A 41 1.27 8.66 -5.93
N PHE A 42 0.98 8.86 -4.65
CA PHE A 42 0.06 9.89 -4.22
C PHE A 42 0.83 11.18 -4.01
N ILE A 43 0.40 12.22 -4.69
CA ILE A 43 0.92 13.58 -4.61
C ILE A 43 -0.25 14.58 -4.53
N SER A 44 0.05 15.82 -4.16
CA SER A 44 -0.94 16.89 -4.24
C SER A 44 -1.33 17.19 -5.71
N ASP A 45 -2.56 17.58 -5.94
CA ASP A 45 -3.05 18.12 -7.22
C ASP A 45 -2.25 19.36 -7.70
N LYS A 46 -1.55 20.04 -6.77
CA LYS A 46 -0.69 21.21 -7.02
C LYS A 46 0.81 20.88 -7.06
N HIS A 47 1.14 19.59 -6.98
CA HIS A 47 2.53 19.16 -7.03
C HIS A 47 3.16 19.48 -8.40
N PRO A 48 4.46 19.86 -8.47
CA PRO A 48 5.11 20.12 -9.76
C PRO A 48 5.07 18.97 -10.78
N LEU A 49 4.83 17.74 -10.32
CA LEU A 49 4.69 16.54 -11.16
C LEU A 49 3.24 16.17 -11.46
N ALA A 50 2.25 16.96 -11.01
CA ALA A 50 0.83 16.59 -11.10
C ALA A 50 0.30 16.45 -12.55
N GLU A 51 0.91 17.16 -13.51
CA GLU A 51 0.51 17.12 -14.92
C GLU A 51 1.24 16.03 -15.72
N LYS A 52 2.16 15.26 -15.11
CA LYS A 52 2.83 14.16 -15.79
C LYS A 52 1.91 12.95 -15.95
N GLU A 53 1.99 12.29 -17.09
CA GLU A 53 1.30 11.01 -17.34
C GLU A 53 1.85 9.87 -16.48
N SER A 54 3.15 9.91 -16.19
CA SER A 54 3.84 8.99 -15.27
C SER A 54 5.08 9.67 -14.68
N VAL A 55 5.60 9.13 -13.59
CA VAL A 55 6.81 9.61 -12.92
C VAL A 55 7.81 8.49 -12.72
N SER A 56 9.09 8.81 -12.81
CA SER A 56 10.21 7.94 -12.48
C SER A 56 10.74 8.21 -11.07
N PHE A 57 11.55 7.29 -10.52
CA PHE A 57 12.26 7.56 -9.26
C PHE A 57 13.17 8.79 -9.33
N ASN A 58 13.76 9.07 -10.49
CA ASN A 58 14.59 10.26 -10.69
C ASN A 58 13.78 11.56 -10.57
N ASP A 59 12.56 11.58 -11.07
CA ASP A 59 11.66 12.72 -10.91
C ASP A 59 11.30 12.98 -9.44
N LEU A 60 11.22 11.92 -8.63
CA LEU A 60 10.83 11.97 -7.23
C LEU A 60 11.98 12.32 -6.26
N MET A 61 13.24 12.18 -6.69
CA MET A 61 14.42 12.45 -5.84
C MET A 61 14.42 13.81 -5.14
N PRO A 62 13.97 14.93 -5.75
CA PRO A 62 13.97 16.24 -5.08
C PRO A 62 12.96 16.33 -3.92
N TYR A 63 11.94 15.48 -3.88
CA TYR A 63 10.79 15.58 -3.00
C TYR A 63 10.89 14.63 -1.80
N PRO A 64 10.29 14.99 -0.65
CA PRO A 64 10.29 14.11 0.52
C PRO A 64 9.38 12.89 0.32
N TYR A 65 9.92 11.71 0.62
CA TYR A 65 9.17 10.48 0.69
C TYR A 65 8.50 10.34 2.05
N LEU A 66 7.20 10.05 2.06
CA LEU A 66 6.43 9.82 3.26
C LEU A 66 6.05 8.35 3.37
N SER A 67 6.30 7.76 4.53
CA SER A 67 6.01 6.36 4.83
C SER A 67 5.41 6.20 6.22
N PHE A 68 4.77 5.07 6.47
CA PHE A 68 4.26 4.73 7.79
C PHE A 68 5.36 4.15 8.69
N GLU A 69 5.29 4.44 9.99
CA GLU A 69 6.12 3.80 10.98
C GLU A 69 5.64 2.35 11.21
N GLN A 70 6.50 1.37 10.97
CA GLN A 70 6.16 -0.05 10.97
C GLN A 70 6.17 -0.71 12.38
N GLY A 71 6.39 0.05 13.46
CA GLY A 71 6.43 -0.49 14.81
C GLY A 71 7.62 -1.42 15.10
N GLU A 72 7.51 -2.24 16.17
CA GLU A 72 8.62 -3.07 16.66
C GLU A 72 8.99 -4.26 15.76
N HIS A 73 8.09 -4.71 14.90
CA HIS A 73 8.30 -5.83 13.97
C HIS A 73 8.62 -5.34 12.56
N ASN A 74 9.54 -4.43 12.47
CA ASN A 74 9.92 -3.71 11.26
C ASN A 74 10.73 -4.63 10.30
N SER A 75 10.04 -5.51 9.60
CA SER A 75 10.61 -6.26 8.49
C SER A 75 10.21 -5.57 7.18
N PHE A 76 11.17 -5.31 6.32
CA PHE A 76 10.95 -4.73 4.99
C PHE A 76 9.95 -5.52 4.14
N TYR A 77 9.85 -6.83 4.36
CA TYR A 77 8.91 -7.69 3.64
C TYR A 77 7.45 -7.45 4.00
N TYR A 78 7.17 -6.80 5.14
CA TYR A 78 5.82 -6.49 5.63
C TYR A 78 5.49 -5.01 5.56
N SER A 79 6.31 -4.23 4.86
CA SER A 79 6.07 -2.80 4.67
C SER A 79 4.79 -2.56 3.86
N GLU A 80 4.01 -1.57 4.27
CA GLU A 80 2.81 -1.17 3.52
C GLU A 80 3.19 -0.48 2.20
N GLU A 81 4.34 0.18 2.18
CA GLU A 81 4.84 0.86 0.98
C GLU A 81 5.85 0.01 0.23
N ILE A 82 5.71 0.01 -1.07
CA ILE A 82 6.70 -0.54 -1.99
C ILE A 82 7.94 0.35 -1.94
N PHE A 83 9.14 -0.24 -2.06
CA PHE A 83 10.41 0.50 -2.08
C PHE A 83 10.75 1.27 -0.80
N SER A 84 10.20 0.87 0.34
CA SER A 84 10.61 1.43 1.65
C SER A 84 12.08 1.17 2.01
N MET A 85 12.75 0.28 1.25
CA MET A 85 14.16 -0.13 1.46
C MET A 85 15.19 0.81 0.84
N GLU A 86 14.81 1.57 -0.17
CA GLU A 86 15.77 2.49 -0.78
C GLU A 86 16.08 3.63 0.19
N GLU A 87 17.38 3.92 0.39
CA GLU A 87 17.80 5.09 1.14
C GLU A 87 17.34 6.35 0.41
N LYS A 88 16.21 6.89 0.86
CA LYS A 88 15.71 8.18 0.38
C LYS A 88 16.40 9.27 1.16
N ASN A 89 17.02 10.23 0.47
CA ASN A 89 17.70 11.37 1.09
C ASN A 89 16.77 12.21 1.98
N LYS A 90 15.46 12.18 1.72
CA LYS A 90 14.43 12.90 2.45
C LYS A 90 13.29 11.93 2.78
N ASN A 91 13.38 11.24 3.91
CA ASN A 91 12.34 10.30 4.36
C ASN A 91 11.69 10.85 5.63
N ILE A 92 10.35 10.92 5.63
CA ILE A 92 9.53 11.33 6.77
C ILE A 92 8.62 10.17 7.13
N ARG A 93 8.71 9.69 8.38
CA ARG A 93 7.85 8.63 8.91
C ARG A 93 6.72 9.21 9.72
N VAL A 94 5.51 8.73 9.49
CA VAL A 94 4.29 9.15 10.16
C VAL A 94 3.55 7.95 10.75
N ARG A 95 2.58 8.19 11.64
CA ARG A 95 1.82 7.11 12.31
C ARG A 95 0.38 7.01 11.86
N ASP A 96 -0.11 7.98 11.12
CA ASP A 96 -1.49 8.02 10.66
C ASP A 96 -1.63 8.64 9.27
N ARG A 97 -2.72 8.29 8.60
CA ARG A 97 -3.00 8.70 7.22
C ARG A 97 -3.28 10.20 7.09
N ALA A 98 -3.94 10.80 8.07
CA ALA A 98 -4.26 12.23 8.00
C ALA A 98 -3.00 13.08 8.04
N THR A 99 -2.06 12.75 8.93
CA THR A 99 -0.74 13.39 8.97
C THR A 99 0.02 13.17 7.68
N LEU A 100 0.01 11.95 7.12
CA LEU A 100 0.67 11.64 5.85
C LEU A 100 0.16 12.56 4.73
N PHE A 101 -1.14 12.64 4.52
CA PHE A 101 -1.72 13.45 3.46
C PHE A 101 -1.52 14.96 3.67
N ASN A 102 -1.60 15.45 4.90
CA ASN A 102 -1.27 16.84 5.19
C ASN A 102 0.17 17.19 4.82
N LEU A 103 1.12 16.29 5.08
CA LEU A 103 2.53 16.49 4.73
C LEU A 103 2.78 16.30 3.24
N VAL A 104 2.08 15.37 2.56
CA VAL A 104 2.11 15.25 1.09
C VAL A 104 1.75 16.59 0.46
N ILE A 105 0.67 17.22 0.92
CA ILE A 105 0.24 18.53 0.41
C ILE A 105 1.21 19.64 0.84
N GLY A 106 1.53 19.72 2.13
CA GLY A 106 2.26 20.85 2.71
C GLY A 106 3.74 20.92 2.32
N LEU A 107 4.35 19.79 1.97
CA LEU A 107 5.78 19.68 1.65
C LEU A 107 6.08 19.33 0.21
N ASN A 108 5.07 19.27 -0.66
CA ASN A 108 5.18 18.63 -1.98
C ASN A 108 5.84 17.25 -1.88
N GLY A 109 5.38 16.45 -0.92
CA GLY A 109 5.89 15.11 -0.71
C GLY A 109 5.13 14.08 -1.55
N TYR A 110 5.59 12.82 -1.48
CA TYR A 110 4.93 11.71 -2.13
C TYR A 110 4.94 10.46 -1.25
N THR A 111 4.00 9.56 -1.50
CA THR A 111 4.03 8.19 -0.97
C THR A 111 3.72 7.20 -2.10
N VAL A 112 4.28 5.99 -2.03
CA VAL A 112 4.04 4.95 -3.05
C VAL A 112 2.88 4.07 -2.62
N CYS A 113 2.00 3.75 -3.57
CA CYS A 113 0.74 3.06 -3.31
C CYS A 113 0.26 2.25 -4.53
N SER A 114 -0.90 1.59 -4.39
CA SER A 114 -1.56 0.84 -5.46
C SER A 114 -2.30 1.72 -6.50
N GLY A 115 -2.36 3.02 -6.29
CA GLY A 115 -3.14 3.92 -7.13
C GLY A 115 -4.64 4.00 -6.79
N VAL A 116 -5.14 3.11 -5.95
CA VAL A 116 -6.55 3.10 -5.55
C VAL A 116 -6.77 4.16 -4.48
N ILE A 117 -7.58 5.17 -4.82
CA ILE A 117 -7.97 6.24 -3.91
C ILE A 117 -9.46 6.53 -4.07
N ASP A 118 -10.15 6.69 -2.97
CA ASP A 118 -11.55 7.10 -2.91
C ASP A 118 -11.61 8.62 -2.68
N GLU A 119 -12.10 9.36 -3.66
CA GLU A 119 -12.21 10.83 -3.60
C GLU A 119 -13.21 11.30 -2.54
N GLU A 120 -14.27 10.54 -2.27
CA GLU A 120 -15.27 10.91 -1.25
C GLU A 120 -14.66 10.88 0.16
N LEU A 121 -13.72 9.95 0.40
CA LEU A 121 -13.05 9.82 1.70
C LEU A 121 -11.79 10.69 1.83
N ASN A 122 -11.09 10.96 0.74
CA ASN A 122 -9.77 11.60 0.78
C ASN A 122 -9.76 13.02 0.22
N GLY A 123 -10.87 13.46 -0.37
CA GLY A 123 -10.94 14.74 -1.08
C GLY A 123 -10.23 14.70 -2.43
N LYS A 124 -10.30 15.82 -3.16
CA LYS A 124 -9.74 15.94 -4.51
C LYS A 124 -8.31 16.50 -4.55
N ASN A 125 -7.74 16.83 -3.40
CA ASN A 125 -6.43 17.47 -3.30
C ASN A 125 -5.25 16.48 -3.39
N ILE A 126 -5.54 15.17 -3.38
CA ILE A 126 -4.56 14.10 -3.58
C ILE A 126 -4.91 13.39 -4.87
N ILE A 127 -3.92 13.27 -5.74
CA ILE A 127 -4.03 12.56 -7.01
C ILE A 127 -3.08 11.37 -7.06
N SER A 128 -3.41 10.42 -7.91
CA SER A 128 -2.63 9.22 -8.18
C SER A 128 -1.94 9.36 -9.53
N VAL A 129 -0.61 9.25 -9.56
CA VAL A 129 0.18 9.31 -10.80
C VAL A 129 0.94 7.98 -10.94
N PRO A 130 0.91 7.32 -12.11
CA PRO A 130 1.64 6.08 -12.36
C PRO A 130 3.13 6.22 -12.07
N LEU A 131 3.72 5.21 -11.44
CA LEU A 131 5.16 5.12 -11.19
C LEU A 131 5.78 4.16 -12.22
N ASP A 132 6.69 4.69 -13.03
CA ASP A 132 7.47 3.88 -13.97
C ASP A 132 8.44 2.95 -13.22
N GLU A 133 8.90 1.90 -13.91
CA GLU A 133 9.97 0.99 -13.44
C GLU A 133 9.58 0.12 -12.22
N ALA A 134 8.32 0.09 -11.83
CA ALA A 134 7.84 -0.70 -10.72
C ALA A 134 7.10 -1.95 -11.19
N GLY A 135 7.42 -3.10 -10.59
CA GLY A 135 6.72 -4.37 -10.83
C GLY A 135 5.28 -4.36 -10.30
N ASP A 136 4.49 -5.32 -10.73
CA ASP A 136 3.08 -5.44 -10.35
C ASP A 136 2.90 -5.72 -8.84
N MET A 137 1.77 -5.25 -8.31
CA MET A 137 1.31 -5.53 -6.95
C MET A 137 0.10 -6.46 -7.03
N HIS A 138 0.21 -7.65 -6.51
CA HIS A 138 -0.91 -8.60 -6.32
C HIS A 138 -1.59 -8.28 -4.99
N ILE A 139 -2.68 -7.53 -5.02
CA ILE A 139 -3.42 -7.12 -3.82
C ILE A 139 -4.45 -8.17 -3.48
N GLY A 140 -4.51 -8.56 -2.21
CA GLY A 140 -5.42 -9.58 -1.77
C GLY A 140 -5.66 -9.58 -0.27
N TYR A 141 -6.44 -10.54 0.17
CA TYR A 141 -6.71 -10.78 1.58
C TYR A 141 -6.25 -12.15 2.01
N ILE A 142 -6.01 -12.31 3.29
CA ILE A 142 -5.63 -13.58 3.92
C ILE A 142 -6.70 -14.03 4.90
N THR A 143 -6.94 -15.34 4.91
CA THR A 143 -7.80 -16.02 5.89
C THR A 143 -7.10 -17.24 6.47
N HIS A 144 -7.58 -17.74 7.59
CA HIS A 144 -7.09 -19.00 8.14
C HIS A 144 -7.81 -20.18 7.48
N LYS A 145 -7.06 -21.17 6.97
CA LYS A 145 -7.59 -22.33 6.19
C LYS A 145 -8.66 -23.15 6.90
N LYS A 146 -8.63 -23.18 8.24
CA LYS A 146 -9.55 -23.99 9.05
C LYS A 146 -10.66 -23.17 9.71
N MET A 147 -10.74 -21.88 9.44
CA MET A 147 -11.77 -21.02 10.01
C MET A 147 -12.70 -20.51 8.92
N ILE A 148 -13.99 -20.62 9.19
CA ILE A 148 -15.02 -19.99 8.40
C ILE A 148 -15.13 -18.55 8.88
N PRO A 149 -15.05 -17.55 7.98
CA PRO A 149 -15.24 -16.16 8.34
C PRO A 149 -16.57 -15.93 9.05
N SER A 150 -16.59 -15.07 10.05
CA SER A 150 -17.84 -14.62 10.68
C SER A 150 -18.73 -13.90 9.65
N ARG A 151 -19.99 -13.64 10.02
CA ARG A 151 -20.88 -12.86 9.18
C ARG A 151 -20.26 -11.50 8.78
N TRP A 152 -19.57 -10.83 9.71
CA TRP A 152 -18.91 -9.56 9.46
C TRP A 152 -17.69 -9.71 8.54
N GLY A 153 -16.89 -10.77 8.76
CA GLY A 153 -15.77 -11.11 7.90
C GLY A 153 -16.22 -11.40 6.47
N ALA A 154 -17.27 -12.20 6.28
CA ALA A 154 -17.83 -12.48 4.97
C ALA A 154 -18.33 -11.20 4.28
N THR A 155 -19.06 -10.33 5.00
CA THR A 155 -19.52 -9.04 4.46
C THR A 155 -18.34 -8.14 4.05
N TYR A 156 -17.26 -8.13 4.85
CA TYR A 156 -16.06 -7.35 4.53
C TYR A 156 -15.36 -7.87 3.27
N ILE A 157 -15.22 -9.19 3.11
CA ILE A 157 -14.65 -9.81 1.91
C ILE A 157 -15.47 -9.43 0.66
N GLU A 158 -16.80 -9.52 0.75
CA GLU A 158 -17.67 -9.12 -0.37
C GLU A 158 -17.56 -7.61 -0.69
N ALA A 159 -17.37 -6.78 0.32
CA ALA A 159 -17.10 -5.35 0.10
C ALA A 159 -15.75 -5.12 -0.60
N LEU A 160 -14.69 -5.85 -0.20
CA LEU A 160 -13.39 -5.77 -0.86
C LEU A 160 -13.48 -6.15 -2.35
N LYS A 161 -14.22 -7.19 -2.70
CA LYS A 161 -14.39 -7.63 -4.09
C LYS A 161 -15.03 -6.57 -4.99
N LYS A 162 -15.88 -5.71 -4.46
CA LYS A 162 -16.50 -4.61 -5.22
C LYS A 162 -15.52 -3.55 -5.72
N TYR A 163 -14.33 -3.46 -5.14
CA TYR A 163 -13.28 -2.57 -5.62
C TYR A 163 -12.47 -3.16 -6.80
N THR A 164 -12.81 -4.36 -7.23
CA THR A 164 -12.12 -5.08 -8.31
C THR A 164 -12.93 -5.14 -9.62
N GLU A 165 -14.17 -4.73 -9.57
CA GLU A 165 -15.10 -4.60 -10.71
C GLU A 165 -15.06 -3.17 -11.26
#